data_7cdd84cd7c1eb8f69fc8928e869782ae
#
_entry.id   7cdd84cd7c1eb8f69fc8928e869782ae
#
_cell.length_a   1.000
_cell.length_b   1.000
_cell.length_c   1.000
_cell.angle_alpha   90.00
_cell.angle_beta   90.00
_cell.angle_gamma   90.00
#
_symmetry.space_group_name_H-M   'P 1'
#
loop_
_entity.id
_entity.type
_entity.pdbx_description
1 polymer ?
#
loop_
_entity_poly.entity_id
_entity_poly.type
_entity_poly.pdbx_seq_one_letter_code
_entity_poly.pdbx_strand_id
1 'polypeptide(L)'
;MEKQNLAISSVSLGWHDSHILFDKANAAANNGFQGLELMMGDLEKAAVDAGQSLEAQAASFKAHCDGKGLAIMALSSLDNWEGSQTPLSIRMRKAVEWIRIARIVGASILQVPASFEDASLLVSEDEIVHQLRLLADCGLPRFGSDESTVEIAYEPMAWSVRSDTWQHALHIKRRVGRANFKLCLDTYHILAKLWGDCSSPDGKIPGGDAALERSLFETLRLMKAEDVSFVQLSDAALAQPPVTLAQLREAGKQPSWYWCSKGRCFPYQESLGAYLPMTDIIRTWLIELGWSGWVSMEIFHSSMAQQDRGPGFWAFHGRKSWDKIKVAVAKEVRSSHL
;
A
#
# COMPACT_ATOMS: atom_id res chain seq x y z
N MET A 1 16.55 -6.21 -10.01
CA MET A 1 15.88 -5.04 -9.41
C MET A 1 16.07 -3.72 -10.21
N GLU A 2 16.66 -3.78 -11.38
CA GLU A 2 16.81 -2.61 -12.28
C GLU A 2 15.51 -2.23 -13.05
N LYS A 3 14.51 -3.12 -12.98
CA LYS A 3 13.24 -2.96 -13.71
C LYS A 3 12.11 -2.34 -12.87
N GLN A 4 12.35 -2.08 -11.60
CA GLN A 4 11.36 -1.51 -10.68
C GLN A 4 11.58 0.00 -10.55
N ASN A 5 10.48 0.76 -10.56
CA ASN A 5 10.47 2.18 -10.26
C ASN A 5 10.20 2.38 -8.77
N LEU A 6 11.04 3.13 -8.09
CA LEU A 6 10.93 3.36 -6.66
C LEU A 6 10.00 4.54 -6.36
N ALA A 7 8.97 4.30 -5.56
CA ALA A 7 8.06 5.29 -5.02
C ALA A 7 8.03 5.25 -3.49
N ILE A 8 7.42 6.26 -2.89
CA ILE A 8 7.14 6.32 -1.47
C ILE A 8 5.72 6.86 -1.26
N SER A 9 4.99 6.30 -0.29
CA SER A 9 3.69 6.83 0.07
C SER A 9 3.83 8.18 0.81
N SER A 10 2.96 9.14 0.51
CA SER A 10 3.01 10.46 1.14
C SER A 10 2.77 10.40 2.65
N VAL A 11 2.00 9.42 3.15
CA VAL A 11 1.85 9.18 4.58
C VAL A 11 3.18 8.77 5.22
N SER A 12 4.03 8.05 4.49
CA SER A 12 5.33 7.58 4.97
C SER A 12 6.38 8.68 5.15
N LEU A 13 6.04 9.90 4.74
CA LEU A 13 6.88 11.08 4.88
C LEU A 13 6.54 11.93 6.11
N GLY A 14 5.81 11.34 7.07
CA GLY A 14 5.42 11.96 8.32
C GLY A 14 3.99 12.54 8.30
N TRP A 15 3.37 12.60 9.48
CA TRP A 15 1.99 13.08 9.66
C TRP A 15 1.81 14.12 10.76
N HIS A 16 2.91 14.75 11.22
CA HIS A 16 2.80 15.95 12.04
C HIS A 16 2.23 17.11 11.18
N ASP A 17 1.48 18.02 11.79
CA ASP A 17 0.81 19.12 11.06
C ASP A 17 1.76 19.99 10.23
N SER A 18 3.02 20.11 10.66
CA SER A 18 4.06 20.82 9.92
C SER A 18 4.64 20.06 8.72
N HIS A 19 4.27 18.78 8.53
CA HIS A 19 4.77 17.95 7.43
C HIS A 19 3.86 18.11 6.20
N ILE A 20 3.96 19.27 5.56
CA ILE A 20 3.07 19.66 4.47
C ILE A 20 3.36 18.88 3.17
N LEU A 21 2.32 18.67 2.35
CA LEU A 21 2.36 17.81 1.17
C LEU A 21 3.46 18.20 0.16
N PHE A 22 3.66 19.48 -0.09
CA PHE A 22 4.69 19.97 -1.03
C PHE A 22 6.12 19.66 -0.55
N ASP A 23 6.37 19.72 0.76
CA ASP A 23 7.66 19.35 1.35
C ASP A 23 7.88 17.84 1.31
N LYS A 24 6.80 17.03 1.44
CA LYS A 24 6.87 15.59 1.23
C LYS A 24 7.31 15.26 -0.20
N ALA A 25 6.74 15.91 -1.22
CA ALA A 25 7.15 15.75 -2.61
C ALA A 25 8.60 16.18 -2.85
N ASN A 26 9.01 17.33 -2.29
CA ASN A 26 10.40 17.79 -2.35
C ASN A 26 11.37 16.78 -1.72
N ALA A 27 11.03 16.26 -0.56
CA ALA A 27 11.85 15.27 0.14
C ALA A 27 11.97 13.95 -0.64
N ALA A 28 10.89 13.45 -1.23
CA ALA A 28 10.90 12.27 -2.09
C ALA A 28 11.84 12.47 -3.29
N ALA A 29 11.67 13.55 -4.06
CA ALA A 29 12.48 13.84 -5.23
C ALA A 29 13.98 14.01 -4.87
N ASN A 30 14.28 14.75 -3.81
CA ASN A 30 15.67 15.01 -3.35
C ASN A 30 16.38 13.74 -2.85
N ASN A 31 15.64 12.68 -2.46
CA ASN A 31 16.19 11.39 -2.05
C ASN A 31 16.13 10.33 -3.16
N GLY A 32 15.84 10.72 -4.41
CA GLY A 32 15.92 9.86 -5.59
C GLY A 32 14.77 8.87 -5.72
N PHE A 33 13.61 9.18 -5.15
CA PHE A 33 12.36 8.50 -5.49
C PHE A 33 11.89 8.99 -6.87
N GLN A 34 11.41 8.08 -7.68
CA GLN A 34 10.89 8.36 -9.01
C GLN A 34 9.37 8.62 -9.00
N GLY A 35 8.70 8.17 -7.94
CA GLY A 35 7.26 8.33 -7.79
C GLY A 35 6.80 8.59 -6.36
N LEU A 36 5.58 9.09 -6.29
CA LEU A 36 4.83 9.30 -5.06
C LEU A 36 3.51 8.52 -5.15
N GLU A 37 3.22 7.74 -4.12
CA GLU A 37 1.88 7.24 -3.85
C GLU A 37 1.16 8.30 -3.00
N LEU A 38 0.20 9.00 -3.62
CA LEU A 38 -0.45 10.15 -3.00
C LEU A 38 -1.64 9.72 -2.15
N MET A 39 -1.60 10.00 -0.85
CA MET A 39 -2.76 9.84 0.01
C MET A 39 -3.77 10.98 -0.24
N MET A 40 -5.03 10.62 -0.50
CA MET A 40 -6.10 11.61 -0.73
C MET A 40 -6.22 12.58 0.45
N GLY A 41 -6.11 12.10 1.69
CA GLY A 41 -6.18 12.95 2.88
C GLY A 41 -5.09 14.02 2.95
N ASP A 42 -3.88 13.74 2.45
CA ASP A 42 -2.82 14.75 2.35
C ASP A 42 -3.19 15.85 1.32
N LEU A 43 -3.81 15.45 0.21
CA LEU A 43 -4.25 16.39 -0.83
C LEU A 43 -5.44 17.23 -0.35
N GLU A 44 -6.42 16.60 0.30
CA GLU A 44 -7.57 17.28 0.91
C GLU A 44 -7.14 18.31 1.95
N LYS A 45 -6.22 17.91 2.85
CA LYS A 45 -5.64 18.84 3.83
C LYS A 45 -4.93 20.01 3.13
N ALA A 46 -4.13 19.75 2.12
CA ALA A 46 -3.45 20.80 1.37
C ALA A 46 -4.41 21.76 0.66
N ALA A 47 -5.55 21.25 0.16
CA ALA A 47 -6.59 22.08 -0.46
C ALA A 47 -7.26 23.00 0.57
N VAL A 48 -7.59 22.47 1.76
CA VAL A 48 -8.17 23.24 2.87
C VAL A 48 -7.20 24.34 3.34
N ASP A 49 -5.93 23.97 3.58
CA ASP A 49 -4.89 24.89 4.04
C ASP A 49 -4.63 26.04 3.03
N ALA A 50 -4.78 25.76 1.73
CA ALA A 50 -4.63 26.75 0.65
C ALA A 50 -5.92 27.53 0.34
N GLY A 51 -7.06 27.16 0.92
CA GLY A 51 -8.37 27.76 0.59
C GLY A 51 -8.79 27.52 -0.88
N GLN A 52 -8.40 26.39 -1.46
CA GLN A 52 -8.65 26.04 -2.86
C GLN A 52 -9.65 24.87 -2.98
N SER A 53 -10.23 24.69 -4.17
CA SER A 53 -10.93 23.44 -4.49
C SER A 53 -9.94 22.28 -4.60
N LEU A 54 -10.43 21.07 -4.35
CA LEU A 54 -9.61 19.86 -4.43
C LEU A 54 -8.98 19.70 -5.84
N GLU A 55 -9.72 20.02 -6.89
CA GLU A 55 -9.22 19.94 -8.28
C GLU A 55 -8.13 20.98 -8.57
N ALA A 56 -8.30 22.21 -8.08
CA ALA A 56 -7.29 23.26 -8.27
C ALA A 56 -6.01 22.88 -7.54
N GLN A 57 -6.13 22.36 -6.32
CA GLN A 57 -4.99 21.86 -5.54
C GLN A 57 -4.34 20.66 -6.20
N ALA A 58 -5.12 19.72 -6.75
CA ALA A 58 -4.62 18.56 -7.48
C ALA A 58 -3.80 18.97 -8.72
N ALA A 59 -4.30 19.93 -9.50
CA ALA A 59 -3.58 20.46 -10.66
C ALA A 59 -2.28 21.21 -10.25
N SER A 60 -2.34 22.01 -9.19
CA SER A 60 -1.16 22.70 -8.64
C SER A 60 -0.10 21.71 -8.14
N PHE A 61 -0.53 20.69 -7.41
CA PHE A 61 0.38 19.66 -6.88
C PHE A 61 0.99 18.82 -8.00
N LYS A 62 0.21 18.47 -9.03
CA LYS A 62 0.76 17.80 -10.23
C LYS A 62 1.84 18.63 -10.89
N ALA A 63 1.58 19.90 -11.18
CA ALA A 63 2.56 20.80 -11.79
C ALA A 63 3.85 20.90 -10.95
N HIS A 64 3.73 20.93 -9.62
CA HIS A 64 4.88 20.90 -8.71
C HIS A 64 5.69 19.60 -8.83
N CYS A 65 5.03 18.44 -8.83
CA CYS A 65 5.69 17.14 -8.98
C CYS A 65 6.37 17.01 -10.36
N ASP A 66 5.71 17.45 -11.43
CA ASP A 66 6.26 17.46 -12.79
C ASP A 66 7.56 18.30 -12.85
N GLY A 67 7.56 19.46 -12.21
CA GLY A 67 8.74 20.33 -12.10
C GLY A 67 9.92 19.70 -11.33
N LYS A 68 9.66 18.62 -10.58
CA LYS A 68 10.67 17.83 -9.85
C LYS A 68 11.02 16.51 -10.54
N GLY A 69 10.35 16.17 -11.65
CA GLY A 69 10.50 14.87 -12.28
C GLY A 69 9.95 13.72 -11.41
N LEU A 70 9.01 14.00 -10.50
CA LEU A 70 8.40 13.04 -9.60
C LEU A 70 7.02 12.63 -10.14
N ALA A 71 6.84 11.38 -10.56
CA ALA A 71 5.55 10.88 -10.99
C ALA A 71 4.61 10.69 -9.78
N ILE A 72 3.32 11.02 -9.92
CA ILE A 72 2.30 10.56 -8.97
C ILE A 72 1.76 9.24 -9.52
N MET A 73 2.22 8.10 -8.95
CA MET A 73 1.96 6.79 -9.52
C MET A 73 0.59 6.22 -9.13
N ALA A 74 0.12 6.52 -7.93
CA ALA A 74 -1.16 6.07 -7.41
C ALA A 74 -1.81 7.15 -6.55
N LEU A 75 -3.14 7.09 -6.47
CA LEU A 75 -3.97 7.76 -5.47
C LEU A 75 -4.45 6.73 -4.45
N SER A 76 -4.25 6.97 -3.15
CA SER A 76 -4.54 6.05 -2.04
C SER A 76 -5.30 6.77 -0.94
N SER A 77 -6.09 6.12 -0.10
CA SER A 77 -6.72 4.82 -0.25
C SER A 77 -8.23 4.98 -0.31
N LEU A 78 -8.91 4.33 -1.24
CA LEU A 78 -10.37 4.31 -1.29
C LEU A 78 -10.89 3.18 -0.39
N ASP A 79 -10.97 3.47 0.91
CA ASP A 79 -11.30 2.49 1.95
C ASP A 79 -12.75 2.03 1.92
N ASN A 80 -12.97 0.77 2.36
CA ASN A 80 -14.28 0.17 2.59
C ASN A 80 -15.25 0.33 1.41
N TRP A 81 -14.75 0.08 0.21
CA TRP A 81 -15.56 0.20 -1.01
C TRP A 81 -16.62 -0.89 -1.10
N GLU A 82 -16.20 -2.15 -1.07
CA GLU A 82 -17.12 -3.27 -1.23
C GLU A 82 -17.84 -3.62 0.06
N GLY A 83 -19.10 -3.95 -0.04
CA GLY A 83 -19.92 -4.43 1.06
C GLY A 83 -20.24 -3.41 2.15
N SER A 84 -19.91 -2.15 1.97
CA SER A 84 -20.21 -1.07 2.92
C SER A 84 -21.71 -0.83 3.07
N GLN A 85 -22.15 -0.41 4.27
CA GLN A 85 -23.53 0.03 4.53
C GLN A 85 -23.88 1.34 3.80
N THR A 86 -22.90 2.13 3.41
CA THR A 86 -23.13 3.32 2.59
C THR A 86 -23.78 2.93 1.26
N PRO A 87 -24.94 3.52 0.88
CA PRO A 87 -25.61 3.20 -0.37
C PRO A 87 -24.67 3.20 -1.57
N LEU A 88 -24.79 2.20 -2.44
CA LEU A 88 -23.91 2.05 -3.61
C LEU A 88 -23.87 3.30 -4.47
N SER A 89 -25.00 3.99 -4.65
CA SER A 89 -25.08 5.24 -5.41
C SER A 89 -24.21 6.38 -4.84
N ILE A 90 -24.03 6.41 -3.52
CA ILE A 90 -23.15 7.40 -2.85
C ILE A 90 -21.69 6.99 -3.06
N ARG A 91 -21.37 5.71 -2.86
CA ARG A 91 -20.01 5.19 -3.09
C ARG A 91 -19.58 5.36 -4.55
N MET A 92 -20.50 5.16 -5.51
CA MET A 92 -20.22 5.38 -6.93
C MET A 92 -19.89 6.85 -7.23
N ARG A 93 -20.62 7.81 -6.64
CA ARG A 93 -20.28 9.24 -6.81
C ARG A 93 -18.88 9.54 -6.27
N LYS A 94 -18.56 9.02 -5.08
CA LYS A 94 -17.21 9.16 -4.50
C LYS A 94 -16.14 8.54 -5.41
N ALA A 95 -16.38 7.36 -5.95
CA ALA A 95 -15.43 6.70 -6.85
C ALA A 95 -15.17 7.51 -8.13
N VAL A 96 -16.23 8.04 -8.75
CA VAL A 96 -16.10 8.90 -9.95
C VAL A 96 -15.30 10.16 -9.64
N GLU A 97 -15.52 10.78 -8.50
CA GLU A 97 -14.74 11.94 -8.04
C GLU A 97 -13.26 11.57 -7.83
N TRP A 98 -12.98 10.49 -7.13
CA TRP A 98 -11.61 10.03 -6.89
C TRP A 98 -10.87 9.68 -8.17
N ILE A 99 -11.53 9.00 -9.12
CA ILE A 99 -10.97 8.70 -10.44
C ILE A 99 -10.68 9.99 -11.23
N ARG A 100 -11.57 11.00 -11.11
CA ARG A 100 -11.33 12.30 -11.71
C ARG A 100 -10.10 12.99 -11.10
N ILE A 101 -9.95 12.96 -9.78
CA ILE A 101 -8.76 13.50 -9.11
C ILE A 101 -7.51 12.72 -9.51
N ALA A 102 -7.56 11.38 -9.57
CA ALA A 102 -6.46 10.56 -10.05
C ALA A 102 -5.99 11.01 -11.46
N ARG A 103 -6.92 11.24 -12.39
CA ARG A 103 -6.59 11.75 -13.71
C ARG A 103 -5.98 13.16 -13.69
N ILE A 104 -6.48 14.07 -12.84
CA ILE A 104 -5.93 15.42 -12.70
C ILE A 104 -4.49 15.38 -12.18
N VAL A 105 -4.21 14.58 -11.14
CA VAL A 105 -2.83 14.44 -10.62
C VAL A 105 -1.94 13.58 -11.51
N GLY A 106 -2.49 12.93 -12.54
CA GLY A 106 -1.76 12.06 -13.46
C GLY A 106 -1.47 10.67 -12.89
N ALA A 107 -2.16 10.26 -11.81
CA ALA A 107 -2.05 8.92 -11.27
C ALA A 107 -2.78 7.90 -12.17
N SER A 108 -2.08 6.83 -12.52
CA SER A 108 -2.66 5.74 -13.32
C SER A 108 -3.29 4.64 -12.47
N ILE A 109 -3.17 4.70 -11.16
CA ILE A 109 -3.60 3.68 -10.21
C ILE A 109 -4.46 4.33 -9.12
N LEU A 110 -5.58 3.67 -8.77
CA LEU A 110 -6.36 3.93 -7.56
C LEU A 110 -6.25 2.70 -6.65
N GLN A 111 -5.65 2.87 -5.47
CA GLN A 111 -5.52 1.80 -4.49
C GLN A 111 -6.80 1.67 -3.67
N VAL A 112 -7.26 0.41 -3.49
CA VAL A 112 -8.51 0.06 -2.84
C VAL A 112 -8.26 -1.09 -1.86
N PRO A 113 -8.13 -0.79 -0.56
CA PRO A 113 -8.00 -1.81 0.46
C PRO A 113 -9.27 -2.66 0.56
N ALA A 114 -9.10 -3.97 0.74
CA ALA A 114 -10.21 -4.87 1.00
C ALA A 114 -10.94 -4.46 2.29
N SER A 115 -12.27 -4.47 2.22
CA SER A 115 -13.12 -3.96 3.29
C SER A 115 -12.81 -4.59 4.65
N PHE A 116 -12.79 -3.76 5.68
CA PHE A 116 -12.62 -4.13 7.08
C PHE A 116 -13.84 -3.71 7.94
N GLU A 117 -14.95 -3.37 7.30
CA GLU A 117 -16.25 -3.15 7.97
C GLU A 117 -16.97 -4.47 8.17
N ASP A 118 -17.38 -4.80 9.40
CA ASP A 118 -18.13 -6.03 9.71
C ASP A 118 -19.43 -6.17 8.89
N ALA A 119 -20.03 -5.05 8.54
CA ALA A 119 -21.21 -5.02 7.67
C ALA A 119 -20.98 -5.71 6.31
N SER A 120 -19.76 -5.69 5.81
CA SER A 120 -19.39 -6.38 4.57
C SER A 120 -19.61 -7.89 4.65
N LEU A 121 -19.52 -8.51 5.83
CA LEU A 121 -19.77 -9.94 6.03
C LEU A 121 -21.21 -10.36 5.67
N LEU A 122 -22.16 -9.44 5.71
CA LEU A 122 -23.58 -9.69 5.40
C LEU A 122 -23.87 -9.67 3.89
N VAL A 123 -22.89 -9.24 3.08
CA VAL A 123 -23.05 -9.13 1.62
C VAL A 123 -22.49 -10.38 0.95
N SER A 124 -23.19 -10.94 -0.03
CA SER A 124 -22.73 -12.12 -0.77
C SER A 124 -21.48 -11.81 -1.58
N GLU A 125 -20.64 -12.82 -1.83
CA GLU A 125 -19.43 -12.66 -2.65
C GLU A 125 -19.77 -12.25 -4.09
N ASP A 126 -20.90 -12.72 -4.64
CA ASP A 126 -21.38 -12.30 -5.97
C ASP A 126 -21.64 -10.80 -6.04
N GLU A 127 -22.27 -10.26 -4.98
CA GLU A 127 -22.53 -8.82 -4.88
C GLU A 127 -21.24 -8.03 -4.67
N ILE A 128 -20.28 -8.52 -3.87
CA ILE A 128 -18.94 -7.94 -3.72
C ILE A 128 -18.26 -7.84 -5.07
N VAL A 129 -18.24 -8.94 -5.83
CA VAL A 129 -17.65 -8.98 -7.18
C VAL A 129 -18.35 -8.01 -8.13
N HIS A 130 -19.70 -7.93 -8.05
CA HIS A 130 -20.46 -6.97 -8.84
C HIS A 130 -20.06 -5.52 -8.53
N GLN A 131 -19.99 -5.16 -7.25
CA GLN A 131 -19.59 -3.81 -6.81
C GLN A 131 -18.17 -3.46 -7.27
N LEU A 132 -17.20 -4.36 -7.08
CA LEU A 132 -15.81 -4.15 -7.54
C LEU A 132 -15.71 -4.06 -9.06
N ARG A 133 -16.57 -4.77 -9.80
CA ARG A 133 -16.65 -4.63 -11.26
C ARG A 133 -17.16 -3.25 -11.68
N LEU A 134 -18.16 -2.71 -11.01
CA LEU A 134 -18.64 -1.36 -11.25
C LEU A 134 -17.54 -0.31 -10.99
N LEU A 135 -16.76 -0.51 -9.92
CA LEU A 135 -15.62 0.36 -9.63
C LEU A 135 -14.56 0.30 -10.73
N ALA A 136 -14.21 -0.91 -11.20
CA ALA A 136 -13.27 -1.09 -12.30
C ALA A 136 -13.76 -0.42 -13.59
N ASP A 137 -15.05 -0.56 -13.89
CA ASP A 137 -15.68 0.07 -15.07
C ASP A 137 -15.63 1.60 -15.01
N CYS A 138 -15.69 2.22 -13.79
CA CYS A 138 -15.47 3.67 -13.62
C CYS A 138 -14.04 4.12 -13.97
N GLY A 139 -13.05 3.25 -13.81
CA GLY A 139 -11.65 3.54 -14.15
C GLY A 139 -11.37 3.57 -15.64
N LEU A 140 -12.28 3.02 -16.47
CA LEU A 140 -12.13 3.02 -17.92
C LEU A 140 -12.40 4.41 -18.51
N PRO A 141 -11.78 4.77 -19.65
CA PRO A 141 -12.11 6.00 -20.35
C PRO A 141 -13.56 5.97 -20.84
N ARG A 142 -14.22 7.13 -20.84
CA ARG A 142 -15.54 7.26 -21.46
C ARG A 142 -15.42 7.10 -22.97
N PHE A 143 -16.43 6.49 -23.56
CA PHE A 143 -16.44 6.27 -25.01
C PHE A 143 -16.26 7.61 -25.77
N GLY A 144 -15.26 7.65 -26.67
CA GLY A 144 -14.94 8.83 -27.46
C GLY A 144 -14.20 9.94 -26.71
N SER A 145 -13.71 9.71 -25.49
CA SER A 145 -12.87 10.65 -24.76
C SER A 145 -11.38 10.25 -24.84
N ASP A 146 -10.50 11.23 -24.66
CA ASP A 146 -9.03 11.04 -24.52
C ASP A 146 -8.61 10.73 -23.09
N GLU A 147 -9.54 10.33 -22.20
CA GLU A 147 -9.25 10.02 -20.82
C GLU A 147 -8.33 8.79 -20.70
N SER A 148 -7.37 8.82 -19.80
CA SER A 148 -6.54 7.66 -19.48
C SER A 148 -7.31 6.65 -18.62
N THR A 149 -7.00 5.36 -18.81
CA THR A 149 -7.45 4.30 -17.90
C THR A 149 -6.83 4.52 -16.51
N VAL A 150 -7.66 4.42 -15.48
CA VAL A 150 -7.21 4.28 -14.09
C VAL A 150 -7.37 2.82 -13.67
N GLU A 151 -6.27 2.21 -13.28
CA GLU A 151 -6.21 0.85 -12.79
C GLU A 151 -6.68 0.81 -11.33
N ILE A 152 -7.51 -0.17 -10.99
CA ILE A 152 -7.95 -0.41 -9.61
C ILE A 152 -7.02 -1.46 -9.00
N ALA A 153 -6.25 -1.06 -8.01
CA ALA A 153 -5.32 -1.92 -7.29
C ALA A 153 -5.96 -2.39 -5.97
N TYR A 154 -6.53 -3.58 -5.98
CA TYR A 154 -7.20 -4.18 -4.83
C TYR A 154 -6.16 -4.79 -3.88
N GLU A 155 -6.19 -4.38 -2.61
CA GLU A 155 -5.20 -4.77 -1.62
C GLU A 155 -5.77 -5.71 -0.56
N PRO A 156 -5.27 -6.95 -0.43
CA PRO A 156 -5.58 -7.80 0.71
C PRO A 156 -5.00 -7.23 2.00
N MET A 157 -5.83 -7.06 3.02
CA MET A 157 -5.44 -6.47 4.31
C MET A 157 -5.43 -7.52 5.39
N ALA A 158 -4.40 -7.62 6.22
CA ALA A 158 -4.29 -8.62 7.30
C ALA A 158 -5.49 -8.63 8.28
N TRP A 159 -6.20 -7.52 8.38
CA TRP A 159 -7.41 -7.36 9.21
C TRP A 159 -8.69 -7.21 8.39
N SER A 160 -8.66 -7.44 7.08
CA SER A 160 -9.88 -7.41 6.28
C SER A 160 -10.82 -8.52 6.72
N VAL A 161 -12.11 -8.21 6.71
CA VAL A 161 -13.18 -9.20 6.91
C VAL A 161 -13.54 -9.95 5.62
N ARG A 162 -12.95 -9.53 4.48
CA ARG A 162 -13.22 -10.10 3.14
C ARG A 162 -12.00 -10.77 2.55
N SER A 163 -10.97 -10.01 2.26
CA SER A 163 -9.76 -10.51 1.60
C SER A 163 -8.55 -10.26 2.49
N ASP A 164 -8.36 -11.13 3.47
CA ASP A 164 -7.23 -11.08 4.41
C ASP A 164 -6.02 -11.91 3.93
N THR A 165 -6.12 -12.50 2.74
CA THR A 165 -5.05 -13.24 2.07
C THR A 165 -4.97 -12.85 0.60
N TRP A 166 -3.76 -12.90 0.03
CA TRP A 166 -3.57 -12.65 -1.40
C TRP A 166 -4.26 -13.71 -2.29
N GLN A 167 -4.40 -14.96 -1.80
CA GLN A 167 -5.11 -16.03 -2.52
C GLN A 167 -6.57 -15.68 -2.75
N HIS A 168 -7.24 -15.18 -1.69
CA HIS A 168 -8.63 -14.75 -1.80
C HIS A 168 -8.76 -13.49 -2.68
N ALA A 169 -7.88 -12.52 -2.53
CA ALA A 169 -7.87 -11.33 -3.40
C ALA A 169 -7.67 -11.69 -4.88
N LEU A 170 -6.78 -12.66 -5.18
CA LEU A 170 -6.59 -13.19 -6.54
C LEU A 170 -7.84 -13.90 -7.06
N HIS A 171 -8.54 -14.65 -6.21
CA HIS A 171 -9.83 -15.24 -6.56
C HIS A 171 -10.85 -14.17 -6.92
N ILE A 172 -11.02 -13.14 -6.10
CA ILE A 172 -11.89 -11.99 -6.37
C ILE A 172 -11.50 -11.30 -7.68
N LYS A 173 -10.21 -11.01 -7.89
CA LYS A 173 -9.72 -10.41 -9.14
C LYS A 173 -10.17 -11.20 -10.37
N ARG A 174 -10.01 -12.51 -10.34
CA ARG A 174 -10.40 -13.41 -11.44
C ARG A 174 -11.89 -13.35 -11.71
N ARG A 175 -12.71 -13.28 -10.67
CA ARG A 175 -14.17 -13.15 -10.77
C ARG A 175 -14.62 -11.77 -11.26
N VAL A 176 -13.94 -10.70 -10.87
CA VAL A 176 -14.18 -9.34 -11.38
C VAL A 176 -13.96 -9.29 -12.89
N GLY A 177 -12.92 -9.94 -13.40
CA GLY A 177 -12.71 -10.16 -14.83
C GLY A 177 -12.57 -8.85 -15.63
N ARG A 178 -11.89 -7.84 -15.08
CA ARG A 178 -11.55 -6.59 -15.75
C ARG A 178 -10.04 -6.44 -15.86
N ALA A 179 -9.56 -6.03 -17.03
CA ALA A 179 -8.12 -5.90 -17.30
C ALA A 179 -7.47 -4.82 -16.43
N ASN A 180 -8.21 -3.79 -16.07
CA ASN A 180 -7.77 -2.71 -15.19
C ASN A 180 -8.04 -2.97 -13.69
N PHE A 181 -8.42 -4.20 -13.31
CA PHE A 181 -8.55 -4.61 -11.91
C PHE A 181 -7.43 -5.59 -11.57
N LYS A 182 -6.49 -5.14 -10.75
CA LYS A 182 -5.28 -5.88 -10.36
C LYS A 182 -5.08 -5.83 -8.85
N LEU A 183 -3.99 -6.42 -8.37
CA LEU A 183 -3.68 -6.47 -6.95
C LEU A 183 -2.60 -5.44 -6.58
N CYS A 184 -2.77 -4.80 -5.44
CA CYS A 184 -1.68 -4.24 -4.65
C CYS A 184 -1.20 -5.32 -3.68
N LEU A 185 0.10 -5.62 -3.68
CA LEU A 185 0.69 -6.57 -2.75
C LEU A 185 1.55 -5.83 -1.73
N ASP A 186 1.16 -5.90 -0.46
CA ASP A 186 1.90 -5.29 0.64
C ASP A 186 2.57 -6.37 1.51
N THR A 187 3.87 -6.24 1.70
CA THR A 187 4.66 -7.19 2.51
C THR A 187 4.19 -7.25 3.95
N TYR A 188 3.81 -6.10 4.56
CA TYR A 188 3.30 -6.09 5.92
C TYR A 188 2.05 -6.96 6.07
N HIS A 189 1.06 -6.80 5.19
CA HIS A 189 -0.20 -7.51 5.32
C HIS A 189 -0.03 -9.02 5.20
N ILE A 190 0.84 -9.48 4.30
CA ILE A 190 1.13 -10.90 4.15
C ILE A 190 1.89 -11.44 5.36
N LEU A 191 2.94 -10.72 5.82
CA LEU A 191 3.76 -11.16 6.93
C LEU A 191 3.03 -11.08 8.27
N ALA A 192 2.23 -10.04 8.51
CA ALA A 192 1.39 -9.94 9.71
C ALA A 192 0.26 -10.97 9.77
N LYS A 193 -0.12 -11.56 8.61
CA LYS A 193 -1.10 -12.64 8.55
C LYS A 193 -0.49 -14.02 8.76
N LEU A 194 0.73 -14.26 8.25
CA LEU A 194 1.32 -15.60 8.16
C LEU A 194 2.45 -15.84 9.15
N TRP A 195 3.19 -14.81 9.53
CA TRP A 195 4.47 -14.98 10.22
C TRP A 195 4.62 -14.19 11.52
N GLY A 196 4.27 -12.90 11.50
CA GLY A 196 4.51 -11.97 12.59
C GLY A 196 3.35 -11.89 13.59
N ASP A 197 3.67 -11.79 14.88
CA ASP A 197 2.70 -11.60 15.97
C ASP A 197 3.23 -10.60 16.99
N CYS A 198 2.64 -9.41 17.05
CA CYS A 198 3.04 -8.37 17.99
C CYS A 198 2.73 -8.70 19.45
N SER A 199 1.91 -9.73 19.73
CA SER A 199 1.56 -10.17 21.08
C SER A 199 2.44 -11.33 21.57
N SER A 200 3.25 -11.93 20.70
CA SER A 200 4.18 -12.98 21.05
C SER A 200 5.54 -12.41 21.51
N PRO A 201 6.18 -13.00 22.54
CA PRO A 201 7.49 -12.55 23.03
C PRO A 201 8.62 -12.63 21.98
N ASP A 202 8.54 -13.60 21.07
CA ASP A 202 9.49 -13.76 19.97
C ASP A 202 9.03 -13.09 18.66
N GLY A 203 7.85 -12.47 18.68
CA GLY A 203 7.27 -11.78 17.54
C GLY A 203 6.73 -12.71 16.43
N LYS A 204 6.61 -14.02 16.67
CA LYS A 204 6.27 -15.00 15.66
C LYS A 204 4.95 -15.74 15.92
N ILE A 205 4.24 -16.03 14.82
CA ILE A 205 3.15 -17.00 14.80
C ILE A 205 3.76 -18.41 14.79
N PRO A 206 3.32 -19.34 15.65
CA PRO A 206 3.77 -20.72 15.61
C PRO A 206 3.58 -21.34 14.23
N GLY A 207 4.65 -21.89 13.63
CA GLY A 207 4.65 -22.45 12.28
C GLY A 207 4.70 -21.40 11.15
N GLY A 208 4.95 -20.14 11.46
CA GLY A 208 4.99 -19.03 10.51
C GLY A 208 6.01 -19.20 9.39
N ASP A 209 7.19 -19.75 9.67
CA ASP A 209 8.22 -20.00 8.64
C ASP A 209 7.68 -20.95 7.54
N ALA A 210 7.07 -22.08 7.93
CA ALA A 210 6.49 -23.02 6.98
C ALA A 210 5.23 -22.47 6.26
N ALA A 211 4.46 -21.60 6.94
CA ALA A 211 3.31 -20.95 6.32
C ALA A 211 3.76 -19.94 5.25
N LEU A 212 4.80 -19.16 5.53
CA LEU A 212 5.39 -18.22 4.59
C LEU A 212 5.98 -18.96 3.37
N GLU A 213 6.78 -19.99 3.59
CA GLU A 213 7.38 -20.79 2.50
C GLU A 213 6.30 -21.35 1.56
N ARG A 214 5.24 -21.95 2.09
CA ARG A 214 4.10 -22.42 1.28
C ARG A 214 3.43 -21.29 0.50
N SER A 215 3.21 -20.14 1.14
CA SER A 215 2.59 -18.98 0.50
C SER A 215 3.43 -18.45 -0.66
N LEU A 216 4.75 -18.38 -0.51
CA LEU A 216 5.66 -17.94 -1.57
C LEU A 216 5.70 -18.95 -2.74
N PHE A 217 5.75 -20.23 -2.43
CA PHE A 217 5.63 -21.29 -3.46
C PHE A 217 4.30 -21.21 -4.23
N GLU A 218 3.18 -21.00 -3.53
CA GLU A 218 1.88 -20.82 -4.17
C GLU A 218 1.83 -19.55 -5.02
N THR A 219 2.48 -18.47 -4.60
CA THR A 219 2.57 -17.24 -5.39
C THR A 219 3.15 -17.53 -6.77
N LEU A 220 4.29 -18.20 -6.85
CA LEU A 220 4.93 -18.53 -8.12
C LEU A 220 4.11 -19.47 -8.99
N ARG A 221 3.26 -20.29 -8.40
CA ARG A 221 2.41 -21.26 -9.11
C ARG A 221 1.09 -20.65 -9.61
N LEU A 222 0.49 -19.74 -8.84
CA LEU A 222 -0.89 -19.28 -9.05
C LEU A 222 -0.99 -17.86 -9.59
N MET A 223 -0.03 -17.00 -9.26
CA MET A 223 -0.04 -15.59 -9.63
C MET A 223 0.81 -15.36 -10.88
N LYS A 224 0.37 -14.45 -11.72
CA LYS A 224 1.14 -13.96 -12.87
C LYS A 224 1.58 -12.52 -12.61
N ALA A 225 2.67 -12.09 -13.22
CA ALA A 225 3.14 -10.71 -13.12
C ALA A 225 2.04 -9.69 -13.51
N GLU A 226 1.21 -10.01 -14.50
CA GLU A 226 0.08 -9.18 -14.95
C GLU A 226 -1.07 -9.04 -13.95
N ASP A 227 -1.11 -9.90 -12.91
CA ASP A 227 -2.10 -9.82 -11.84
C ASP A 227 -1.81 -8.70 -10.84
N VAL A 228 -0.57 -8.21 -10.81
CA VAL A 228 -0.08 -7.22 -9.84
C VAL A 228 0.01 -5.84 -10.48
N SER A 229 -0.60 -4.86 -9.83
CA SER A 229 -0.55 -3.44 -10.19
C SER A 229 0.75 -2.81 -9.69
N PHE A 230 0.93 -2.83 -8.38
CA PHE A 230 2.13 -2.37 -7.71
C PHE A 230 2.38 -3.12 -6.40
N VAL A 231 3.56 -2.93 -5.84
CA VAL A 231 3.99 -3.58 -4.59
C VAL A 231 4.28 -2.51 -3.54
N GLN A 232 3.80 -2.72 -2.33
CA GLN A 232 4.20 -1.93 -1.16
C GLN A 232 5.17 -2.73 -0.30
N LEU A 233 6.24 -2.06 0.13
CA LEU A 233 7.25 -2.65 0.99
C LEU A 233 7.28 -1.95 2.35
N SER A 234 7.08 -2.75 3.37
CA SER A 234 7.23 -2.37 4.76
C SER A 234 7.57 -3.57 5.63
N ASP A 235 8.26 -3.30 6.70
CA ASP A 235 8.62 -4.18 7.79
C ASP A 235 7.81 -3.78 9.03
N ALA A 236 8.01 -4.44 10.13
CA ALA A 236 7.42 -4.03 11.40
C ALA A 236 8.42 -4.18 12.55
N ALA A 237 8.27 -3.30 13.53
CA ALA A 237 9.05 -3.34 14.73
C ALA A 237 8.65 -4.52 15.62
N LEU A 238 9.63 -5.27 16.13
CA LEU A 238 9.37 -6.23 17.20
C LEU A 238 8.84 -5.48 18.43
N ALA A 239 7.62 -5.82 18.83
CA ALA A 239 7.00 -5.19 20.00
C ALA A 239 7.70 -5.65 21.30
N GLN A 240 8.36 -4.74 21.99
CA GLN A 240 9.03 -5.01 23.27
C GLN A 240 8.65 -3.93 24.30
N PRO A 241 7.89 -4.29 25.35
CA PRO A 241 7.27 -5.61 25.61
C PRO A 241 6.19 -5.96 24.55
N PRO A 242 5.80 -7.24 24.45
CA PRO A 242 4.70 -7.67 23.58
C PRO A 242 3.40 -6.91 23.87
N VAL A 243 2.60 -6.69 22.83
CA VAL A 243 1.30 -6.02 22.95
C VAL A 243 0.35 -6.88 23.77
N THR A 244 -0.25 -6.31 24.80
CA THR A 244 -1.15 -7.02 25.71
C THR A 244 -2.59 -7.02 25.20
N LEU A 245 -3.37 -8.03 25.61
CA LEU A 245 -4.81 -8.08 25.34
C LEU A 245 -5.57 -6.85 25.88
N ALA A 246 -5.10 -6.26 26.99
CA ALA A 246 -5.69 -5.03 27.53
C ALA A 246 -5.53 -3.86 26.56
N GLN A 247 -4.34 -3.66 26.00
CA GLN A 247 -4.06 -2.62 25.01
C GLN A 247 -4.89 -2.81 23.73
N LEU A 248 -5.04 -4.05 23.26
CA LEU A 248 -5.85 -4.34 22.07
C LEU A 248 -7.34 -4.05 22.32
N ARG A 249 -7.86 -4.43 23.49
CA ARG A 249 -9.25 -4.14 23.88
C ARG A 249 -9.49 -2.64 24.03
N GLU A 250 -8.59 -1.91 24.67
CA GLU A 250 -8.66 -0.47 24.82
C GLU A 250 -8.64 0.24 23.45
N ALA A 251 -7.78 -0.21 22.54
CA ALA A 251 -7.71 0.33 21.19
C ALA A 251 -8.92 -0.05 20.31
N GLY A 252 -9.69 -1.10 20.66
CA GLY A 252 -10.78 -1.63 19.85
C GLY A 252 -10.31 -2.11 18.47
N LYS A 253 -9.08 -2.61 18.37
CA LYS A 253 -8.45 -2.98 17.10
C LYS A 253 -7.98 -4.43 17.11
N GLN A 254 -7.97 -5.07 15.94
CA GLN A 254 -7.27 -6.35 15.74
C GLN A 254 -5.75 -6.18 15.94
N PRO A 255 -5.02 -7.23 16.37
CA PRO A 255 -3.58 -7.15 16.63
C PRO A 255 -2.78 -6.60 15.47
N SER A 256 -3.00 -7.08 14.26
CA SER A 256 -2.32 -6.63 13.05
C SER A 256 -2.59 -5.15 12.72
N TRP A 257 -3.83 -4.67 12.93
CA TRP A 257 -4.16 -3.25 12.75
C TRP A 257 -3.47 -2.36 13.80
N TYR A 258 -3.53 -2.76 15.07
CA TYR A 258 -2.85 -2.05 16.14
C TYR A 258 -1.35 -1.93 15.87
N TRP A 259 -0.73 -3.05 15.50
CA TRP A 259 0.70 -3.12 15.19
C TRP A 259 1.07 -2.25 13.98
N CYS A 260 0.28 -2.31 12.89
CA CYS A 260 0.44 -1.44 11.73
C CYS A 260 0.52 0.03 12.14
N SER A 261 -0.44 0.49 12.94
CA SER A 261 -0.55 1.92 13.32
C SER A 261 0.55 2.42 14.27
N LYS A 262 1.38 1.52 14.82
CA LYS A 262 2.39 1.86 15.83
C LYS A 262 3.82 1.50 15.44
N GLY A 263 4.00 0.38 14.74
CA GLY A 263 5.31 -0.22 14.55
C GLY A 263 5.68 -0.55 13.11
N ARG A 264 4.86 -0.20 12.11
CA ARG A 264 5.19 -0.45 10.71
C ARG A 264 6.31 0.49 10.26
N CYS A 265 7.46 -0.06 9.87
CA CYS A 265 8.66 0.68 9.53
C CYS A 265 9.23 0.25 8.17
N PHE A 266 10.26 0.93 7.69
CA PHE A 266 10.91 0.53 6.44
C PHE A 266 11.65 -0.81 6.60
N PRO A 267 11.70 -1.64 5.55
CA PRO A 267 12.49 -2.87 5.55
C PRO A 267 13.93 -2.66 6.02
N TYR A 268 14.41 -3.54 6.89
CA TYR A 268 15.74 -3.48 7.47
C TYR A 268 16.08 -2.18 8.22
N GLN A 269 15.09 -1.49 8.75
CA GLN A 269 15.30 -0.31 9.61
C GLN A 269 15.46 -0.76 11.06
N GLU A 270 16.61 -1.38 11.38
CA GLU A 270 16.91 -1.97 12.70
C GLU A 270 16.80 -0.94 13.83
N SER A 271 17.07 0.34 13.54
CA SER A 271 16.93 1.44 14.53
C SER A 271 15.50 1.66 15.01
N LEU A 272 14.50 1.15 14.27
CA LEU A 272 13.10 1.12 14.67
C LEU A 272 12.61 -0.29 15.03
N GLY A 273 13.50 -1.28 15.08
CA GLY A 273 13.17 -2.65 15.47
C GLY A 273 12.66 -3.56 14.36
N ALA A 274 12.89 -3.20 13.09
CA ALA A 274 12.55 -4.02 11.93
C ALA A 274 13.11 -5.46 12.04
N TYR A 275 12.25 -6.49 11.83
CA TYR A 275 12.66 -7.89 12.04
C TYR A 275 11.96 -8.92 11.16
N LEU A 276 11.00 -8.52 10.34
CA LEU A 276 10.26 -9.45 9.48
C LEU A 276 11.16 -10.08 8.39
N PRO A 277 10.87 -11.30 7.91
CA PRO A 277 11.68 -12.02 6.92
C PRO A 277 11.49 -11.45 5.51
N MET A 278 11.99 -10.24 5.29
CA MET A 278 11.74 -9.45 4.07
C MET A 278 12.39 -10.02 2.81
N THR A 279 13.57 -10.68 2.94
CA THR A 279 14.37 -11.06 1.78
C THR A 279 13.64 -12.02 0.85
N ASP A 280 13.03 -13.09 1.40
CA ASP A 280 12.38 -14.13 0.62
C ASP A 280 11.14 -13.63 -0.11
N ILE A 281 10.29 -12.85 0.56
CA ILE A 281 9.08 -12.31 -0.06
C ILE A 281 9.43 -11.30 -1.16
N ILE A 282 10.41 -10.43 -0.95
CA ILE A 282 10.86 -9.47 -1.96
C ILE A 282 11.49 -10.19 -3.16
N ARG A 283 12.34 -11.20 -2.91
CA ARG A 283 12.95 -12.00 -3.98
C ARG A 283 11.87 -12.69 -4.82
N THR A 284 10.91 -13.34 -4.18
CA THR A 284 9.81 -14.03 -4.85
C THR A 284 9.00 -13.07 -5.74
N TRP A 285 8.61 -11.89 -5.22
CA TRP A 285 7.76 -10.99 -5.98
C TRP A 285 8.49 -10.20 -7.06
N LEU A 286 9.66 -9.64 -6.73
CA LEU A 286 10.37 -8.72 -7.64
C LEU A 286 11.32 -9.43 -8.61
N ILE A 287 11.72 -10.68 -8.33
CA ILE A 287 12.69 -11.42 -9.17
C ILE A 287 12.05 -12.67 -9.78
N GLU A 288 11.57 -13.61 -8.95
CA GLU A 288 11.14 -14.93 -9.40
C GLU A 288 9.80 -14.88 -10.15
N LEU A 289 8.85 -14.07 -9.70
CA LEU A 289 7.60 -13.82 -10.42
C LEU A 289 7.82 -13.06 -11.74
N GLY A 290 9.00 -12.44 -11.92
CA GLY A 290 9.32 -11.64 -13.10
C GLY A 290 8.52 -10.34 -13.21
N TRP A 291 7.93 -9.88 -12.12
CA TRP A 291 7.14 -8.66 -12.11
C TRP A 291 8.03 -7.42 -12.21
N SER A 292 7.52 -6.40 -12.92
CA SER A 292 8.16 -5.10 -13.04
C SER A 292 7.09 -3.98 -12.92
N GLY A 293 7.42 -2.91 -12.23
CA GLY A 293 6.48 -1.81 -12.02
C GLY A 293 6.89 -0.92 -10.85
N TRP A 294 5.91 -0.32 -10.21
CA TRP A 294 6.12 0.57 -9.07
C TRP A 294 6.26 -0.20 -7.76
N VAL A 295 7.32 0.07 -7.04
CA VAL A 295 7.52 -0.36 -5.66
C VAL A 295 7.39 0.86 -4.77
N SER A 296 6.35 0.90 -3.93
CA SER A 296 6.12 1.98 -2.98
C SER A 296 6.59 1.59 -1.59
N MET A 297 7.30 2.50 -0.92
CA MET A 297 7.67 2.36 0.49
C MET A 297 6.53 2.92 1.34
N GLU A 298 5.76 2.04 2.03
CA GLU A 298 4.61 2.46 2.82
C GLU A 298 4.74 2.04 4.28
N ILE A 299 4.81 3.02 5.18
CA ILE A 299 4.97 2.77 6.62
C ILE A 299 4.00 3.60 7.47
N PHE A 300 3.75 3.11 8.69
CA PHE A 300 2.90 3.75 9.70
C PHE A 300 3.55 3.58 11.09
N HIS A 301 4.59 4.33 11.38
CA HIS A 301 5.28 4.26 12.66
C HIS A 301 4.89 5.44 13.57
N SER A 302 4.64 5.18 14.85
CA SER A 302 4.18 6.21 15.80
C SER A 302 5.08 7.44 15.89
N SER A 303 6.39 7.29 15.67
CA SER A 303 7.33 8.41 15.65
C SER A 303 7.20 9.34 14.44
N MET A 304 6.38 9.00 13.45
CA MET A 304 6.11 9.86 12.30
C MET A 304 5.27 11.10 12.65
N ALA A 305 4.64 11.08 13.83
CA ALA A 305 3.97 12.25 14.41
C ALA A 305 4.93 13.27 15.05
N GLN A 306 6.23 12.95 15.16
CA GLN A 306 7.20 13.84 15.77
C GLN A 306 7.60 14.96 14.81
N GLN A 307 7.55 16.20 15.28
CA GLN A 307 7.83 17.39 14.47
C GLN A 307 9.27 17.41 13.93
N ASP A 308 10.23 16.95 14.71
CA ASP A 308 11.66 16.92 14.38
C ASP A 308 12.04 15.82 13.36
N ARG A 309 11.13 14.85 13.12
CA ARG A 309 11.28 13.80 12.11
C ARG A 309 10.46 14.15 10.86
N GLY A 310 10.84 15.23 10.20
CA GLY A 310 10.14 15.73 9.03
C GLY A 310 10.32 14.88 7.76
N PRO A 311 9.71 15.31 6.63
CA PRO A 311 9.71 14.54 5.38
C PRO A 311 11.09 14.13 4.88
N GLY A 312 12.10 15.00 5.04
CA GLY A 312 13.49 14.69 4.65
C GLY A 312 14.10 13.52 5.43
N PHE A 313 13.81 13.43 6.73
CA PHE A 313 14.24 12.30 7.57
C PHE A 313 13.68 10.99 7.03
N TRP A 314 12.38 10.92 6.79
CA TRP A 314 11.71 9.71 6.35
C TRP A 314 12.11 9.31 4.93
N ALA A 315 12.20 10.26 4.00
CA ALA A 315 12.65 10.00 2.63
C ALA A 315 14.07 9.42 2.61
N PHE A 316 14.99 9.97 3.41
CA PHE A 316 16.33 9.45 3.55
C PHE A 316 16.37 8.01 4.06
N HIS A 317 15.60 7.70 5.10
CA HIS A 317 15.53 6.33 5.66
C HIS A 317 14.87 5.34 4.69
N GLY A 318 13.81 5.76 3.99
CA GLY A 318 13.18 4.95 2.93
C GLY A 318 14.17 4.63 1.80
N ARG A 319 14.97 5.61 1.35
CA ARG A 319 16.01 5.38 0.34
C ARG A 319 17.10 4.44 0.84
N LYS A 320 17.60 4.64 2.06
CA LYS A 320 18.55 3.70 2.67
C LYS A 320 18.02 2.27 2.77
N SER A 321 16.75 2.13 3.13
CA SER A 321 16.10 0.82 3.16
C SER A 321 16.12 0.17 1.77
N TRP A 322 15.75 0.90 0.72
CA TRP A 322 15.81 0.38 -0.65
C TRP A 322 17.22 -0.09 -1.05
N ASP A 323 18.25 0.64 -0.67
CA ASP A 323 19.63 0.24 -0.97
C ASP A 323 20.04 -1.03 -0.22
N LYS A 324 19.61 -1.21 1.06
CA LYS A 324 19.79 -2.47 1.81
C LYS A 324 19.04 -3.63 1.16
N ILE A 325 17.80 -3.43 0.71
CA ILE A 325 17.00 -4.43 -0.01
C ILE A 325 17.76 -4.94 -1.25
N LYS A 326 18.28 -4.03 -2.06
CA LYS A 326 19.05 -4.41 -3.27
C LYS A 326 20.26 -5.28 -2.93
N VAL A 327 20.97 -4.97 -1.84
CA VAL A 327 22.13 -5.74 -1.39
C VAL A 327 21.71 -7.12 -0.87
N ALA A 328 20.66 -7.20 -0.05
CA ALA A 328 20.18 -8.46 0.53
C ALA A 328 19.72 -9.42 -0.57
N VAL A 329 18.86 -8.97 -1.49
CA VAL A 329 18.36 -9.79 -2.59
C VAL A 329 19.48 -10.24 -3.56
N ALA A 330 20.46 -9.36 -3.84
CA ALA A 330 21.58 -9.73 -4.71
C ALA A 330 22.51 -10.80 -4.10
N LYS A 331 22.65 -10.85 -2.77
CA LYS A 331 23.41 -11.91 -2.07
C LYS A 331 22.72 -13.27 -2.22
N GLU A 332 21.41 -13.33 -1.99
CA GLU A 332 20.62 -14.56 -2.09
C GLU A 332 20.65 -15.15 -3.51
N VAL A 333 20.46 -14.31 -4.53
CA VAL A 333 20.53 -14.76 -5.92
C VAL A 333 21.89 -15.39 -6.28
N ARG A 334 22.99 -14.88 -5.70
CA ARG A 334 24.32 -15.46 -5.92
C ARG A 334 24.50 -16.80 -5.20
N SER A 335 23.93 -16.95 -3.99
CA SER A 335 24.03 -18.19 -3.20
C SER A 335 23.21 -19.33 -3.80
N SER A 336 22.12 -19.05 -4.48
CA SER A 336 21.26 -20.06 -5.12
C SER A 336 21.80 -20.59 -6.47
N HIS A 337 22.88 -19.98 -6.99
CA HIS A 337 23.56 -20.42 -8.21
C HIS A 337 24.90 -21.13 -7.95
N LEU A 338 25.28 -21.35 -6.68
CA LEU A 338 26.42 -22.16 -6.25
C LEU A 338 25.95 -23.50 -5.68
#